data_ed9a9e21107c96e7866c01b038ab4aad
#
_entry.id   ed9a9e21107c96e7866c01b038ab4aad
#
_cell.length_a   1.000
_cell.length_b   1.000
_cell.length_c   1.000
_cell.angle_alpha   90.00
_cell.angle_beta   90.00
_cell.angle_gamma   90.00
#
_symmetry.space_group_name_H-M   'P 1'
#
loop_
_entity.id
_entity.type
_entity.pdbx_description
1 polymer ?
#
loop_
_entity_poly.entity_id
_entity_poly.type
_entity_poly.pdbx_seq_one_letter_code
_entity_poly.pdbx_strand_id
1 'polypeptide(L)'
;MNNIKITYEYAYQKMPVDITEEIKHFRYNGIDGEYIIKDSIYETDKYLHYGDLSAVTSQSGKWIVDGNLTDELASAFNLAFKESFEAKEGITILSYIEELRDLDYITATWNVLYKGKLGSLEVEYNYGDGGYPEYLKVNLDGISGTATGTKVDLNGDIKAEVIKRIEDITGFEIKEEAL
;
A
#
# COMPACT_ATOMS: atom_id res chain seq x y z
N MET A 1 17.87 19.25 -10.00
CA MET A 1 16.61 18.55 -9.75
C MET A 1 15.67 18.77 -10.94
N ASN A 2 15.25 17.68 -11.58
CA ASN A 2 14.24 17.78 -12.62
C ASN A 2 12.90 18.04 -11.93
N ASN A 3 12.27 19.16 -12.23
CA ASN A 3 10.96 19.48 -11.69
C ASN A 3 9.86 18.92 -12.59
N ILE A 4 8.75 18.49 -11.98
CA ILE A 4 7.55 18.13 -12.73
C ILE A 4 7.04 19.39 -13.43
N LYS A 5 6.83 19.29 -14.73
CA LYS A 5 6.27 20.37 -15.53
C LYS A 5 4.81 20.06 -15.86
N ILE A 6 3.89 20.85 -15.32
CA ILE A 6 2.48 20.80 -15.71
C ILE A 6 2.37 21.34 -17.13
N THR A 7 1.84 20.53 -18.03
CA THR A 7 1.74 20.85 -19.46
C THR A 7 0.34 21.37 -19.83
N TYR A 8 -0.67 20.91 -19.12
CA TYR A 8 -2.05 21.30 -19.33
C TYR A 8 -2.89 21.04 -18.09
N GLU A 9 -3.84 21.93 -17.78
CA GLU A 9 -4.75 21.81 -16.64
C GLU A 9 -6.15 22.22 -17.08
N TYR A 10 -7.17 21.43 -16.72
CA TYR A 10 -8.56 21.80 -16.93
C TYR A 10 -9.46 21.23 -15.84
N ALA A 11 -10.60 21.86 -15.63
CA ALA A 11 -11.67 21.42 -14.75
C ALA A 11 -13.00 21.48 -15.46
N TYR A 12 -13.86 20.49 -15.22
CA TYR A 12 -15.24 20.52 -15.70
C TYR A 12 -16.20 19.91 -14.68
N GLN A 13 -17.46 20.33 -14.77
CA GLN A 13 -18.54 19.85 -13.94
C GLN A 13 -19.45 18.94 -14.73
N LYS A 14 -19.79 17.76 -14.19
CA LYS A 14 -20.62 16.76 -14.83
C LYS A 14 -21.95 16.58 -14.09
N MET A 15 -23.06 16.70 -14.81
CA MET A 15 -24.41 16.36 -14.35
C MET A 15 -24.74 14.88 -14.62
N PRO A 16 -25.64 14.19 -13.87
CA PRO A 16 -26.56 14.70 -12.84
C PRO A 16 -26.04 14.63 -11.40
N VAL A 17 -24.86 14.14 -11.17
CA VAL A 17 -24.26 14.07 -9.81
C VAL A 17 -23.17 15.12 -9.81
N ASP A 18 -23.37 16.28 -9.24
CA ASP A 18 -22.42 17.38 -9.21
C ASP A 18 -20.97 16.92 -8.94
N ILE A 19 -20.34 16.34 -9.96
CA ILE A 19 -18.95 15.89 -9.94
C ILE A 19 -18.12 16.94 -10.66
N THR A 20 -17.18 17.51 -9.96
CA THR A 20 -16.12 18.33 -10.55
C THR A 20 -14.92 17.44 -10.80
N GLU A 21 -14.43 17.44 -12.01
CA GLU A 21 -13.21 16.73 -12.37
C GLU A 21 -12.14 17.75 -12.80
N GLU A 22 -11.01 17.71 -12.11
CA GLU A 22 -9.83 18.52 -12.41
C GLU A 22 -8.71 17.59 -12.85
N ILE A 23 -8.13 17.85 -14.03
CA ILE A 23 -7.06 17.03 -14.60
C ILE A 23 -5.84 17.91 -14.85
N LYS A 24 -4.70 17.47 -14.33
CA LYS A 24 -3.39 18.07 -14.60
C LYS A 24 -2.54 17.08 -15.39
N HIS A 25 -2.28 17.40 -16.65
CA HIS A 25 -1.29 16.70 -17.44
C HIS A 25 0.09 17.23 -17.10
N PHE A 26 1.03 16.34 -16.89
CA PHE A 26 2.40 16.72 -16.55
C PHE A 26 3.42 15.88 -17.30
N ARG A 27 4.66 16.35 -17.33
CA ARG A 27 5.81 15.61 -17.83
C ARG A 27 6.93 15.63 -16.80
N TYR A 28 7.51 14.47 -16.56
CA TYR A 28 8.66 14.30 -15.69
C TYR A 28 9.61 13.26 -16.30
N ASN A 29 10.91 13.58 -16.38
CA ASN A 29 11.90 12.70 -17.00
C ASN A 29 11.51 12.18 -18.39
N GLY A 30 10.85 13.00 -19.21
CA GLY A 30 10.43 12.63 -20.57
C GLY A 30 9.18 11.74 -20.64
N ILE A 31 8.59 11.37 -19.52
CA ILE A 31 7.37 10.54 -19.44
C ILE A 31 6.18 11.44 -19.10
N ASP A 32 5.09 11.28 -19.84
CA ASP A 32 3.84 11.98 -19.58
C ASP A 32 3.03 11.29 -18.49
N GLY A 33 2.34 12.08 -17.69
CA GLY A 33 1.48 11.61 -16.63
C GLY A 33 0.24 12.48 -16.46
N GLU A 34 -0.69 11.99 -15.65
CA GLU A 34 -1.95 12.65 -15.32
C GLU A 34 -2.21 12.60 -13.82
N TYR A 35 -2.57 13.74 -13.25
CA TYR A 35 -3.08 13.84 -11.89
C TYR A 35 -4.53 14.31 -11.95
N ILE A 36 -5.44 13.50 -11.43
CA ILE A 36 -6.89 13.68 -11.58
C ILE A 36 -7.51 13.80 -10.20
N ILE A 37 -8.33 14.82 -9.99
CA ILE A 37 -9.16 15.00 -8.80
C ILE A 37 -10.61 14.91 -9.24
N LYS A 38 -11.37 13.99 -8.65
CA LYS A 38 -12.83 13.89 -8.81
C LYS A 38 -13.47 14.27 -7.47
N ASP A 39 -14.16 15.37 -7.45
CA ASP A 39 -14.83 15.88 -6.26
C ASP A 39 -16.34 15.81 -6.42
N SER A 40 -17.01 15.17 -5.47
CA SER A 40 -18.45 15.06 -5.39
C SER A 40 -18.95 15.53 -4.03
N ILE A 41 -20.25 15.67 -3.87
CA ILE A 41 -20.85 16.01 -2.57
C ILE A 41 -20.64 14.94 -1.49
N TYR A 42 -20.21 13.72 -1.89
CA TYR A 42 -20.02 12.59 -0.99
C TYR A 42 -18.55 12.30 -0.68
N GLU A 43 -17.67 12.45 -1.68
CA GLU A 43 -16.27 12.06 -1.56
C GLU A 43 -15.39 12.78 -2.59
N THR A 44 -14.11 12.84 -2.28
CA THR A 44 -13.05 13.32 -3.20
C THR A 44 -12.11 12.16 -3.49
N ASP A 45 -12.08 11.73 -4.74
CA ASP A 45 -11.15 10.73 -5.23
C ASP A 45 -10.02 11.38 -6.00
N LYS A 46 -8.80 10.88 -5.81
CA LYS A 46 -7.62 11.35 -6.53
C LYS A 46 -6.94 10.19 -7.19
N TYR A 47 -6.48 10.40 -8.42
CA TYR A 47 -5.80 9.41 -9.24
C TYR A 47 -4.50 10.01 -9.77
N LEU A 48 -3.48 9.17 -9.86
CA LEU A 48 -2.21 9.52 -10.49
C LEU A 48 -1.82 8.40 -11.45
N HIS A 49 -1.48 8.78 -12.67
CA HIS A 49 -0.91 7.89 -13.67
C HIS A 49 0.42 8.46 -14.16
N TYR A 50 1.47 7.64 -14.12
CA TYR A 50 2.79 8.05 -14.60
C TYR A 50 3.58 6.83 -15.07
N GLY A 51 3.72 6.66 -16.39
CA GLY A 51 4.28 5.44 -16.95
C GLY A 51 3.49 4.21 -16.49
N ASP A 52 4.18 3.24 -15.91
CA ASP A 52 3.55 2.03 -15.35
C ASP A 52 3.07 2.20 -13.90
N LEU A 53 3.24 3.40 -13.32
CA LEU A 53 2.78 3.71 -11.98
C LEU A 53 1.36 4.25 -12.02
N SER A 54 0.49 3.72 -11.18
CA SER A 54 -0.81 4.28 -10.88
C SER A 54 -1.03 4.39 -9.38
N ALA A 55 -1.76 5.40 -8.94
CA ALA A 55 -2.12 5.58 -7.56
C ALA A 55 -3.54 6.13 -7.43
N VAL A 56 -4.22 5.75 -6.37
CA VAL A 56 -5.57 6.21 -6.03
C VAL A 56 -5.64 6.50 -4.53
N THR A 57 -6.35 7.55 -4.13
CA THR A 57 -6.65 7.78 -2.72
C THR A 57 -7.87 6.96 -2.30
N SER A 58 -7.76 6.31 -1.14
CA SER A 58 -8.91 5.73 -0.47
C SER A 58 -9.70 6.81 0.28
N GLN A 59 -10.90 6.49 0.75
CA GLN A 59 -11.73 7.35 1.60
C GLN A 59 -11.01 7.85 2.86
N SER A 60 -9.97 7.16 3.31
CA SER A 60 -9.12 7.58 4.43
C SER A 60 -8.07 8.64 4.05
N GLY A 61 -8.01 9.07 2.79
CA GLY A 61 -7.04 10.05 2.30
C GLY A 61 -5.62 9.52 2.10
N LYS A 62 -5.42 8.20 2.22
CA LYS A 62 -4.12 7.57 1.98
C LYS A 62 -3.99 7.17 0.51
N TRP A 63 -2.82 7.42 -0.06
CA TRP A 63 -2.50 6.98 -1.41
C TRP A 63 -2.17 5.49 -1.44
N ILE A 64 -2.90 4.75 -2.28
CA ILE A 64 -2.61 3.37 -2.63
C ILE A 64 -1.88 3.40 -3.96
N VAL A 65 -0.64 2.93 -3.99
CA VAL A 65 0.22 3.02 -5.17
C VAL A 65 0.47 1.63 -5.73
N ASP A 66 0.20 1.48 -7.02
CA ASP A 66 0.60 0.34 -7.83
C ASP A 66 1.75 0.76 -8.75
N GLY A 67 2.81 -0.02 -8.76
CA GLY A 67 4.03 0.27 -9.51
C GLY A 67 5.21 0.72 -8.64
N ASN A 68 6.30 1.10 -9.31
CA ASN A 68 7.53 1.49 -8.63
C ASN A 68 7.56 2.99 -8.31
N LEU A 69 7.16 3.36 -7.10
CA LEU A 69 7.32 4.72 -6.56
C LEU A 69 8.65 4.81 -5.81
N THR A 70 9.65 5.42 -6.39
CA THR A 70 10.92 5.71 -5.72
C THR A 70 10.78 6.92 -4.78
N ASP A 71 11.69 7.07 -3.80
CA ASP A 71 11.68 8.22 -2.90
C ASP A 71 11.86 9.54 -3.65
N GLU A 72 12.68 9.54 -4.70
CA GLU A 72 12.87 10.70 -5.58
C GLU A 72 11.57 11.09 -6.28
N LEU A 73 10.84 10.11 -6.80
CA LEU A 73 9.58 10.33 -7.48
C LEU A 73 8.48 10.78 -6.49
N ALA A 74 8.41 10.15 -5.32
CA ALA A 74 7.50 10.56 -4.25
C ALA A 74 7.76 12.01 -3.83
N SER A 75 9.02 12.38 -3.64
CA SER A 75 9.41 13.76 -3.29
C SER A 75 9.03 14.76 -4.37
N ALA A 76 9.21 14.40 -5.65
CA ALA A 76 8.84 15.24 -6.78
C ALA A 76 7.32 15.45 -6.85
N PHE A 77 6.53 14.39 -6.64
CA PHE A 77 5.06 14.48 -6.60
C PHE A 77 4.56 15.29 -5.41
N ASN A 78 5.13 15.08 -4.20
CA ASN A 78 4.78 15.85 -3.01
C ASN A 78 5.00 17.34 -3.23
N LEU A 79 6.10 17.72 -3.85
CA LEU A 79 6.42 19.11 -4.15
C LEU A 79 5.46 19.70 -5.21
N ALA A 80 5.16 18.94 -6.28
CA ALA A 80 4.35 19.43 -7.39
C ALA A 80 2.86 19.52 -7.05
N PHE A 81 2.33 18.52 -6.36
CA PHE A 81 0.89 18.39 -6.09
C PHE A 81 0.50 18.71 -4.67
N LYS A 82 1.46 18.98 -3.78
CA LYS A 82 1.28 19.25 -2.34
C LYS A 82 0.54 18.10 -1.62
N GLU A 83 0.73 16.91 -2.09
CA GLU A 83 0.14 15.68 -1.55
C GLU A 83 1.21 14.87 -0.83
N SER A 84 0.83 14.15 0.22
CA SER A 84 1.73 13.24 0.92
C SER A 84 1.72 11.89 0.24
N PHE A 85 2.72 11.63 -0.59
CA PHE A 85 3.08 10.27 -0.99
C PHE A 85 3.99 9.72 0.11
N GLU A 86 3.54 8.69 0.82
CA GLU A 86 4.38 8.07 1.83
C GLU A 86 5.64 7.53 1.16
N ALA A 87 6.80 8.04 1.61
CA ALA A 87 8.08 7.48 1.22
C ALA A 87 8.10 6.00 1.63
N LYS A 88 8.44 5.11 0.68
CA LYS A 88 8.19 3.69 0.81
C LYS A 88 9.27 2.96 1.61
N GLU A 89 9.50 3.34 2.84
CA GLU A 89 10.25 2.48 3.76
C GLU A 89 9.34 1.43 4.45
N GLY A 90 8.02 1.49 4.23
CA GLY A 90 7.05 0.66 4.91
C GLY A 90 6.31 -0.34 4.02
N ILE A 91 5.49 -1.15 4.68
CA ILE A 91 4.56 -2.07 4.04
C ILE A 91 3.23 -1.33 3.84
N THR A 92 2.77 -1.25 2.58
CA THR A 92 1.48 -0.67 2.21
C THR A 92 0.48 -1.77 1.89
N ILE A 93 -0.66 -1.79 2.56
CA ILE A 93 -1.72 -2.77 2.31
C ILE A 93 -2.45 -2.37 1.03
N LEU A 94 -2.57 -3.31 0.08
CA LEU A 94 -3.34 -3.16 -1.15
C LEU A 94 -4.73 -3.77 -1.04
N SER A 95 -4.84 -4.94 -0.44
CA SER A 95 -6.09 -5.65 -0.23
C SER A 95 -6.03 -6.59 0.96
N TYR A 96 -7.20 -6.95 1.46
CA TYR A 96 -7.38 -7.89 2.57
C TYR A 96 -8.46 -8.91 2.19
N ILE A 97 -8.17 -10.20 2.40
CA ILE A 97 -9.06 -11.30 2.09
C ILE A 97 -9.09 -12.24 3.28
N GLU A 98 -10.30 -12.64 3.70
CA GLU A 98 -10.49 -13.71 4.68
C GLU A 98 -11.12 -14.92 3.99
N GLU A 99 -10.56 -16.10 4.27
CA GLU A 99 -11.09 -17.37 3.81
C GLU A 99 -11.33 -18.30 4.99
N LEU A 100 -12.56 -18.79 5.13
CA LEU A 100 -12.89 -19.84 6.08
C LEU A 100 -12.38 -21.18 5.51
N ARG A 101 -11.37 -21.78 6.14
CA ARG A 101 -10.82 -23.06 5.71
C ARG A 101 -11.52 -24.26 6.33
N ASP A 102 -11.95 -24.10 7.59
CA ASP A 102 -12.64 -25.12 8.35
C ASP A 102 -13.51 -24.43 9.41
N LEU A 103 -14.31 -25.17 10.17
CA LEU A 103 -15.22 -24.60 11.19
C LEU A 103 -14.50 -23.71 12.22
N ASP A 104 -13.22 -24.00 12.48
CA ASP A 104 -12.43 -23.33 13.51
C ASP A 104 -11.25 -22.52 12.96
N TYR A 105 -10.96 -22.57 11.64
CA TYR A 105 -9.80 -21.90 11.05
C TYR A 105 -10.18 -20.89 9.98
N ILE A 106 -9.62 -19.69 10.14
CA ILE A 106 -9.70 -18.62 9.13
C ILE A 106 -8.29 -18.26 8.70
N THR A 107 -8.09 -18.16 7.39
CA THR A 107 -6.87 -17.58 6.82
C THR A 107 -7.15 -16.16 6.40
N ALA A 108 -6.39 -15.22 6.93
CA ALA A 108 -6.40 -13.82 6.52
C ALA A 108 -5.16 -13.52 5.68
N THR A 109 -5.35 -12.95 4.50
CA THR A 109 -4.26 -12.59 3.59
C THR A 109 -4.29 -11.10 3.29
N TRP A 110 -3.19 -10.42 3.54
CA TRP A 110 -2.92 -9.06 3.09
C TRP A 110 -2.02 -9.12 1.86
N ASN A 111 -2.51 -8.61 0.74
CA ASN A 111 -1.66 -8.29 -0.39
C ASN A 111 -1.05 -6.91 -0.13
N VAL A 112 0.25 -6.80 -0.24
CA VAL A 112 0.99 -5.61 0.17
C VAL A 112 2.01 -5.18 -0.88
N LEU A 113 2.43 -3.92 -0.80
CA LEU A 113 3.64 -3.43 -1.45
C LEU A 113 4.73 -3.25 -0.39
N TYR A 114 5.91 -3.80 -0.65
CA TYR A 114 7.12 -3.59 0.13
C TYR A 114 8.25 -3.19 -0.79
N LYS A 115 8.84 -2.02 -0.54
CA LYS A 115 9.87 -1.43 -1.43
C LYS A 115 9.44 -1.38 -2.91
N GLY A 116 8.15 -1.11 -3.16
CA GLY A 116 7.59 -1.02 -4.51
C GLY A 116 7.34 -2.36 -5.21
N LYS A 117 7.50 -3.50 -4.53
CA LYS A 117 7.23 -4.83 -5.06
C LYS A 117 6.06 -5.49 -4.35
N LEU A 118 5.29 -6.25 -5.11
CA LEU A 118 4.16 -7.01 -4.59
C LEU A 118 4.66 -8.10 -3.63
N GLY A 119 3.95 -8.25 -2.54
CA GLY A 119 4.18 -9.27 -1.53
C GLY A 119 2.89 -9.65 -0.83
N SER A 120 2.99 -10.54 0.15
CA SER A 120 1.85 -10.97 0.95
C SER A 120 2.23 -11.29 2.39
N LEU A 121 1.27 -11.05 3.27
CA LEU A 121 1.28 -11.53 4.64
C LEU A 121 0.04 -12.42 4.81
N GLU A 122 0.22 -13.63 5.32
CA GLU A 122 -0.86 -14.58 5.55
C GLU A 122 -0.85 -15.04 6.99
N VAL A 123 -1.98 -14.93 7.67
CA VAL A 123 -2.14 -15.36 9.07
C VAL A 123 -3.25 -16.38 9.16
N GLU A 124 -3.02 -17.46 9.87
CA GLU A 124 -4.02 -18.44 10.23
C GLU A 124 -4.46 -18.25 11.67
N TYR A 125 -5.74 -18.07 11.86
CA TYR A 125 -6.39 -17.92 13.16
C TYR A 125 -7.17 -19.19 13.51
N ASN A 126 -7.02 -19.63 14.75
CA ASN A 126 -7.82 -20.72 15.32
C ASN A 126 -8.92 -20.14 16.23
N TYR A 127 -10.14 -20.11 15.76
CA TYR A 127 -11.27 -19.60 16.52
C TYR A 127 -11.76 -20.59 17.60
N GLY A 128 -11.46 -21.88 17.48
CA GLY A 128 -11.75 -22.87 18.51
C GLY A 128 -11.05 -22.61 19.83
N ASP A 129 -9.86 -21.97 19.76
CA ASP A 129 -9.03 -21.61 20.93
C ASP A 129 -9.06 -20.11 21.27
N GLY A 130 -10.09 -19.36 20.84
CA GLY A 130 -10.29 -17.96 21.21
C GLY A 130 -9.82 -16.93 20.18
N GLY A 131 -9.53 -17.33 18.95
CA GLY A 131 -9.22 -16.41 17.83
C GLY A 131 -7.81 -15.86 17.85
N TYR A 132 -6.86 -16.56 18.43
CA TYR A 132 -5.46 -16.18 18.40
C TYR A 132 -4.79 -16.55 17.07
N PRO A 133 -3.88 -15.70 16.54
CA PRO A 133 -3.08 -16.06 15.38
C PRO A 133 -2.08 -17.16 15.75
N GLU A 134 -2.10 -18.27 15.03
CA GLU A 134 -1.24 -19.43 15.28
C GLU A 134 -0.09 -19.57 14.29
N TYR A 135 -0.31 -19.08 13.07
CA TYR A 135 0.65 -19.22 11.99
C TYR A 135 0.73 -17.95 11.17
N LEU A 136 1.95 -17.52 10.87
CA LEU A 136 2.24 -16.38 9.99
C LEU A 136 3.14 -16.84 8.86
N LYS A 137 2.80 -16.45 7.64
CA LYS A 137 3.66 -16.58 6.46
C LYS A 137 3.96 -15.20 5.89
N VAL A 138 5.23 -14.93 5.67
CA VAL A 138 5.73 -13.66 5.13
C VAL A 138 6.34 -13.92 3.75
N ASN A 139 5.93 -13.13 2.78
CA ASN A 139 6.51 -13.10 1.43
C ASN A 139 6.62 -11.65 0.97
N LEU A 140 7.77 -11.05 1.22
CA LEU A 140 8.11 -9.68 0.83
C LEU A 140 9.38 -9.71 -0.03
N ASP A 141 9.70 -8.61 -0.69
CA ASP A 141 10.94 -8.52 -1.45
C ASP A 141 12.17 -8.71 -0.55
N GLY A 142 12.87 -9.80 -0.74
CA GLY A 142 14.06 -10.16 0.05
C GLY A 142 13.78 -10.67 1.46
N ILE A 143 12.50 -10.83 1.87
CA ILE A 143 12.10 -11.37 3.17
C ILE A 143 11.06 -12.46 2.94
N SER A 144 11.33 -13.65 3.44
CA SER A 144 10.40 -14.77 3.34
C SER A 144 10.52 -15.70 4.54
N GLY A 145 9.45 -16.42 4.82
CA GLY A 145 9.44 -17.46 5.84
C GLY A 145 8.16 -17.51 6.64
N THR A 146 8.21 -18.21 7.75
CA THR A 146 7.05 -18.50 8.58
C THR A 146 7.33 -18.27 10.06
N ALA A 147 6.28 -17.99 10.81
CA ALA A 147 6.31 -18.03 12.27
C ALA A 147 5.16 -18.90 12.78
N THR A 148 5.40 -19.68 13.82
CA THR A 148 4.40 -20.56 14.43
C THR A 148 4.55 -20.50 15.95
N GLY A 149 3.59 -19.94 16.63
CA GLY A 149 3.67 -19.74 18.08
C GLY A 149 4.91 -18.93 18.46
N THR A 150 5.87 -19.59 19.12
CA THR A 150 7.15 -18.96 19.52
C THR A 150 8.29 -19.20 18.53
N LYS A 151 8.08 -20.03 17.53
CA LYS A 151 9.11 -20.36 16.55
C LYS A 151 9.00 -19.43 15.34
N VAL A 152 10.10 -18.73 15.08
CA VAL A 152 10.23 -17.81 13.94
C VAL A 152 11.32 -18.35 13.02
N ASP A 153 10.98 -18.52 11.75
CA ASP A 153 11.88 -18.94 10.67
C ASP A 153 11.71 -17.98 9.50
N LEU A 154 12.22 -16.76 9.70
CA LEU A 154 12.23 -15.71 8.69
C LEU A 154 13.66 -15.51 8.16
N ASN A 155 13.80 -15.44 6.84
CA ASN A 155 15.05 -15.22 6.15
C ASN A 155 15.04 -13.87 5.43
N GLY A 156 16.19 -13.22 5.41
CA GLY A 156 16.39 -11.93 4.75
C GLY A 156 16.97 -10.87 5.69
N ASP A 157 17.21 -9.68 5.15
CA ASP A 157 17.64 -8.52 5.94
C ASP A 157 16.41 -7.87 6.58
N ILE A 158 16.04 -8.37 7.76
CA ILE A 158 14.82 -7.96 8.46
C ILE A 158 15.18 -6.93 9.53
N LYS A 159 14.71 -5.71 9.32
CA LYS A 159 14.87 -4.63 10.30
C LYS A 159 13.74 -4.67 11.33
N ALA A 160 14.02 -4.22 12.55
CA ALA A 160 13.04 -4.18 13.65
C ALA A 160 11.76 -3.40 13.29
N GLU A 161 11.88 -2.34 12.53
CA GLU A 161 10.74 -1.55 12.05
C GLU A 161 9.83 -2.33 11.09
N VAL A 162 10.39 -3.24 10.26
CA VAL A 162 9.63 -4.12 9.37
C VAL A 162 8.88 -5.17 10.19
N ILE A 163 9.53 -5.78 11.17
CA ILE A 163 8.91 -6.71 12.12
C ILE A 163 7.72 -6.04 12.80
N LYS A 164 7.95 -4.87 13.39
CA LYS A 164 6.89 -4.12 14.07
C LYS A 164 5.71 -3.81 13.12
N ARG A 165 5.99 -3.46 11.86
CA ARG A 165 4.91 -3.19 10.89
C ARG A 165 4.14 -4.45 10.52
N ILE A 166 4.80 -5.61 10.41
CA ILE A 166 4.13 -6.90 10.21
C ILE A 166 3.23 -7.22 11.40
N GLU A 167 3.72 -7.05 12.63
CA GLU A 167 2.93 -7.25 13.85
C GLU A 167 1.70 -6.33 13.90
N ASP A 168 1.88 -5.04 13.59
CA ASP A 168 0.79 -4.04 13.56
C ASP A 168 -0.30 -4.38 12.52
N ILE A 169 0.09 -4.94 11.37
CA ILE A 169 -0.86 -5.33 10.31
C ILE A 169 -1.58 -6.62 10.68
N THR A 170 -0.84 -7.63 11.14
CA THR A 170 -1.34 -9.00 11.25
C THR A 170 -1.87 -9.34 12.65
N GLY A 171 -1.47 -8.57 13.67
CA GLY A 171 -1.74 -8.92 15.07
C GLY A 171 -0.94 -10.12 15.59
N PHE A 172 0.00 -10.64 14.78
CA PHE A 172 0.88 -11.73 15.17
C PHE A 172 2.07 -11.18 15.96
N GLU A 173 2.35 -11.70 17.15
CA GLU A 173 3.53 -11.33 17.92
C GLU A 173 4.74 -12.17 17.48
N ILE A 174 5.71 -11.51 16.86
CA ILE A 174 6.97 -12.14 16.44
C ILE A 174 7.95 -12.02 17.62
N LYS A 175 8.08 -13.09 18.39
CA LYS A 175 9.06 -13.11 19.48
C LYS A 175 10.45 -13.27 18.90
N GLU A 176 11.31 -12.28 19.13
CA GLU A 176 12.74 -12.40 18.89
C GLU A 176 13.31 -13.48 19.86
N GLU A 177 13.29 -14.75 19.47
CA GLU A 177 14.22 -15.69 20.05
C GLU A 177 15.54 -15.51 19.31
N ALA A 178 16.41 -14.71 19.94
CA ALA A 178 17.85 -14.62 19.71
C ALA A 178 18.33 -14.98 18.28
N LEU A 179 18.45 -13.97 17.45
CA LEU A 179 19.36 -13.98 16.31
C LEU A 179 20.80 -14.20 16.80
#